data_fece81379a99df615ace96c7772e2d9d
#
_entry.id   fece81379a99df615ace96c7772e2d9d
#
_cell.length_a   1.000
_cell.length_b   1.000
_cell.length_c   1.000
_cell.angle_alpha   90.00
_cell.angle_beta   90.00
_cell.angle_gamma   90.00
#
_symmetry.space_group_name_H-M   'P 1'
#
loop_
_entity.id
_entity.type
_entity.pdbx_description
1 polymer ?
#
loop_
_entity_poly.entity_id
_entity_poly.type
_entity_poly.pdbx_seq_one_letter_code
_entity_poly.pdbx_strand_id
1 'polypeptide(L)'
;MRRLILLGWIFAAGLLPGQEPIRVNVRLVNVAFSVRDEHGALVNNLGKDDVEVFEDAVPQKISFFARSLDVPLTLGLIVDFSGSQDHFSKQHQHDLEVFLKEVLGPKDRAFLVCFGNHIRLASDFTKSGEELMERLKQYQQDNRHIPELGPKEDRELGTAFYDSIYYSVTEKLADEGGRRALLVFSDGEDNSSSHDMMSTIETAQSANVLMYAIRYTEKKHGKLTARNHYGIRVMDRLAKESGGTHIDAETTDPKTYFPTIAGELRSSYELAYYPTSPVKDDSFRKIVIRPKATGLTVRSRTGYFAR
;
A
#
# COMPACT_ATOMS: atom_id res chain seq x y z
N MET A 1 -75.69 30.95 48.41
CA MET A 1 -74.92 29.83 47.81
C MET A 1 -74.41 30.29 46.43
N ARG A 2 -73.18 30.74 46.34
CA ARG A 2 -72.56 31.21 45.07
C ARG A 2 -71.70 30.07 44.54
N ARG A 3 -72.02 29.55 43.33
CA ARG A 3 -71.19 28.56 42.61
C ARG A 3 -70.15 29.31 41.79
N LEU A 4 -68.84 29.10 42.13
CA LEU A 4 -67.71 29.53 41.33
C LEU A 4 -67.50 28.50 40.19
N ILE A 5 -67.52 28.99 38.95
CA ILE A 5 -67.14 28.23 37.77
C ILE A 5 -65.65 28.53 37.46
N LEU A 6 -64.77 27.54 37.64
CA LEU A 6 -63.36 27.64 37.24
C LEU A 6 -63.26 27.26 35.73
N LEU A 7 -62.90 28.21 34.90
CA LEU A 7 -62.48 27.98 33.50
C LEU A 7 -61.00 27.55 33.50
N GLY A 8 -60.75 26.29 33.14
CA GLY A 8 -59.39 25.79 32.89
C GLY A 8 -58.93 26.14 31.48
N TRP A 9 -57.82 26.85 31.39
CA TRP A 9 -57.11 27.10 30.15
C TRP A 9 -56.22 25.88 29.82
N ILE A 10 -56.49 25.19 28.71
CA ILE A 10 -55.66 24.12 28.18
C ILE A 10 -54.60 24.81 27.29
N PHE A 11 -53.34 24.86 27.74
CA PHE A 11 -52.22 25.23 26.93
C PHE A 11 -51.87 24.05 26.01
N ALA A 12 -52.18 24.17 24.73
CA ALA A 12 -51.67 23.27 23.70
C ALA A 12 -50.19 23.60 23.43
N ALA A 13 -49.27 22.83 24.03
CA ALA A 13 -47.88 22.88 23.68
C ALA A 13 -47.69 22.26 22.27
N GLY A 14 -47.50 23.12 21.27
CA GLY A 14 -47.11 22.71 19.92
C GLY A 14 -45.76 22.02 19.96
N LEU A 15 -45.73 20.73 19.66
CA LEU A 15 -44.49 19.99 19.36
C LEU A 15 -43.91 20.55 18.07
N LEU A 16 -42.83 21.34 18.17
CA LEU A 16 -42.00 21.70 17.05
C LEU A 16 -41.32 20.41 16.57
N PRO A 17 -41.35 20.08 15.26
CA PRO A 17 -40.61 18.96 14.74
C PRO A 17 -39.11 19.24 14.97
N GLY A 18 -38.47 18.44 15.80
CA GLY A 18 -37.04 18.48 16.00
C GLY A 18 -36.36 18.24 14.65
N GLN A 19 -35.55 19.20 14.20
CA GLN A 19 -34.64 18.97 13.08
C GLN A 19 -33.70 17.84 13.49
N GLU A 20 -33.78 16.70 12.85
CA GLU A 20 -32.79 15.66 13.00
C GLU A 20 -31.42 16.24 12.63
N PRO A 21 -30.38 16.05 13.47
CA PRO A 21 -29.06 16.52 13.14
C PRO A 21 -28.60 15.80 11.87
N ILE A 22 -28.29 16.55 10.82
CA ILE A 22 -27.67 16.03 9.61
C ILE A 22 -26.30 15.49 10.03
N ARG A 23 -26.20 14.17 10.23
CA ARG A 23 -24.93 13.48 10.47
C ARG A 23 -24.18 13.40 9.14
N VAL A 24 -23.39 14.42 8.82
CA VAL A 24 -22.45 14.37 7.73
C VAL A 24 -21.27 13.53 8.20
N ASN A 25 -21.23 12.27 7.77
CA ASN A 25 -20.09 11.39 8.04
C ASN A 25 -18.95 11.75 7.08
N VAL A 26 -18.25 12.85 7.39
CA VAL A 26 -17.12 13.32 6.58
C VAL A 26 -15.90 12.49 6.92
N ARG A 27 -15.51 11.61 6.00
CA ARG A 27 -14.31 10.80 6.15
C ARG A 27 -13.08 11.67 5.92
N LEU A 28 -12.19 11.70 6.90
CA LEU A 28 -10.87 12.34 6.77
C LEU A 28 -10.01 11.52 5.79
N VAL A 29 -9.55 12.15 4.73
CA VAL A 29 -8.60 11.54 3.78
C VAL A 29 -7.19 11.76 4.31
N ASN A 30 -6.53 10.68 4.67
CA ASN A 30 -5.15 10.67 5.14
C ASN A 30 -4.21 10.22 4.03
N VAL A 31 -3.16 10.97 3.76
CA VAL A 31 -2.18 10.69 2.70
C VAL A 31 -0.78 10.78 3.24
N ALA A 32 -0.07 9.66 3.15
CA ALA A 32 1.35 9.63 3.42
C ALA A 32 2.13 9.90 2.13
N PHE A 33 3.21 10.66 2.22
CA PHE A 33 4.04 11.01 1.06
C PHE A 33 5.50 11.24 1.44
N SER A 34 6.39 11.06 0.48
CA SER A 34 7.80 11.43 0.57
C SER A 34 8.13 12.51 -0.46
N VAL A 35 9.15 13.29 -0.19
CA VAL A 35 9.62 14.36 -1.09
C VAL A 35 11.11 14.19 -1.35
N ARG A 36 11.50 14.34 -2.60
CA ARG A 36 12.90 14.29 -3.07
C ARG A 36 13.25 15.55 -3.81
N ASP A 37 14.50 15.96 -3.70
CA ASP A 37 15.07 17.01 -4.53
C ASP A 37 15.48 16.49 -5.93
N GLU A 38 16.04 17.36 -6.75
CA GLU A 38 16.52 17.06 -8.10
C GLU A 38 17.68 16.06 -8.13
N HIS A 39 18.39 15.89 -7.02
CA HIS A 39 19.47 14.91 -6.84
C HIS A 39 18.97 13.57 -6.29
N GLY A 40 17.66 13.47 -6.02
CA GLY A 40 17.03 12.27 -5.45
C GLY A 40 17.18 12.14 -3.93
N ALA A 41 17.75 13.13 -3.24
CA ALA A 41 17.84 13.12 -1.79
C ALA A 41 16.49 13.43 -1.13
N LEU A 42 16.21 12.79 0.02
CA LEU A 42 14.99 13.00 0.77
C LEU A 42 14.97 14.40 1.41
N VAL A 43 13.90 15.14 1.17
CA VAL A 43 13.64 16.45 1.76
C VAL A 43 12.79 16.27 2.99
N ASN A 44 13.33 16.61 4.16
CA ASN A 44 12.77 16.30 5.46
C ASN A 44 12.40 17.53 6.32
N ASN A 45 12.39 18.71 5.74
CA ASN A 45 12.21 19.99 6.46
C ASN A 45 11.02 20.81 5.97
N LEU A 46 10.09 20.20 5.22
CA LEU A 46 8.88 20.89 4.76
C LEU A 46 7.86 21.04 5.88
N GLY A 47 7.19 22.18 5.90
CA GLY A 47 6.04 22.46 6.71
C GLY A 47 4.71 22.35 5.93
N LYS A 48 3.59 22.54 6.64
CA LYS A 48 2.25 22.52 6.05
C LYS A 48 2.09 23.54 4.92
N ASP A 49 2.73 24.70 5.06
CA ASP A 49 2.60 25.81 4.12
C ASP A 49 3.48 25.66 2.87
N ASP A 50 4.38 24.67 2.86
CA ASP A 50 5.25 24.38 1.73
C ASP A 50 4.63 23.47 0.67
N VAL A 51 3.43 22.94 0.94
CA VAL A 51 2.72 22.02 0.05
C VAL A 51 1.27 22.45 -0.16
N GLU A 52 0.73 22.06 -1.30
CA GLU A 52 -0.68 22.14 -1.64
C GLU A 52 -1.21 20.75 -1.95
N VAL A 53 -2.47 20.47 -1.62
CA VAL A 53 -3.13 19.21 -1.95
C VAL A 53 -4.38 19.49 -2.79
N PHE A 54 -4.55 18.70 -3.83
CA PHE A 54 -5.69 18.77 -4.76
C PHE A 54 -6.39 17.41 -4.80
N GLU A 55 -7.71 17.43 -4.83
CA GLU A 55 -8.56 16.28 -5.14
C GLU A 55 -9.35 16.61 -6.40
N ASP A 56 -9.22 15.78 -7.44
CA ASP A 56 -9.84 16.01 -8.76
C ASP A 56 -9.60 17.44 -9.30
N ALA A 57 -8.37 17.93 -9.14
CA ALA A 57 -7.93 19.29 -9.47
C ALA A 57 -8.55 20.42 -8.61
N VAL A 58 -9.39 20.11 -7.61
CA VAL A 58 -9.93 21.07 -6.66
C VAL A 58 -8.98 21.19 -5.46
N PRO A 59 -8.51 22.40 -5.10
CA PRO A 59 -7.63 22.57 -3.93
C PRO A 59 -8.36 22.20 -2.64
N GLN A 60 -7.68 21.49 -1.76
CA GLN A 60 -8.21 21.03 -0.49
C GLN A 60 -7.49 21.74 0.67
N LYS A 61 -8.22 22.00 1.74
CA LYS A 61 -7.64 22.60 2.96
C LYS A 61 -6.99 21.51 3.83
N ILE A 62 -5.67 21.55 3.97
CA ILE A 62 -4.94 20.63 4.84
C ILE A 62 -5.40 20.88 6.31
N SER A 63 -6.00 19.88 6.92
CA SER A 63 -6.47 19.91 8.31
C SER A 63 -5.43 19.41 9.30
N PHE A 64 -4.62 18.46 8.86
CA PHE A 64 -3.52 17.89 9.64
C PHE A 64 -2.27 17.78 8.75
N PHE A 65 -1.12 18.04 9.34
CA PHE A 65 0.19 17.86 8.71
C PHE A 65 1.19 17.46 9.78
N ALA A 66 1.89 16.36 9.56
CA ALA A 66 2.96 15.92 10.42
C ALA A 66 4.12 15.37 9.60
N ARG A 67 5.31 15.49 10.13
CA ARG A 67 6.48 14.76 9.69
C ARG A 67 6.63 13.54 10.59
N SER A 68 6.66 12.38 10.01
CA SER A 68 6.87 11.12 10.71
C SER A 68 8.30 10.65 10.52
N LEU A 69 9.03 10.53 11.64
CA LEU A 69 10.39 10.00 11.67
C LEU A 69 10.39 8.72 12.50
N ASP A 70 11.12 7.72 12.04
CA ASP A 70 11.31 6.44 12.76
C ASP A 70 9.98 5.76 13.14
N VAL A 71 9.00 5.81 12.22
CA VAL A 71 7.72 5.11 12.38
C VAL A 71 7.96 3.60 12.30
N PRO A 72 7.34 2.79 13.18
CA PRO A 72 7.38 1.34 13.06
C PRO A 72 6.86 0.88 11.71
N LEU A 73 7.60 -0.02 11.06
CA LEU A 73 7.24 -0.59 9.78
C LEU A 73 6.51 -1.92 9.96
N THR A 74 5.43 -2.11 9.20
CA THR A 74 4.74 -3.38 9.04
C THR A 74 4.86 -3.78 7.57
N LEU A 75 5.72 -4.76 7.29
CA LEU A 75 6.16 -5.10 5.95
C LEU A 75 5.62 -6.46 5.50
N GLY A 76 5.18 -6.55 4.25
CA GLY A 76 4.94 -7.80 3.57
C GLY A 76 6.04 -8.03 2.52
N LEU A 77 6.61 -9.21 2.55
CA LEU A 77 7.60 -9.67 1.58
C LEU A 77 6.95 -10.72 0.71
N ILE A 78 6.81 -10.43 -0.58
CA ILE A 78 6.15 -11.29 -1.55
C ILE A 78 7.18 -11.76 -2.56
N VAL A 79 7.45 -13.06 -2.60
CA VAL A 79 8.49 -13.65 -3.44
C VAL A 79 7.88 -14.63 -4.45
N ASP A 80 8.17 -14.38 -5.71
CA ASP A 80 7.71 -15.17 -6.84
C ASP A 80 8.58 -16.43 -7.02
N PHE A 81 7.95 -17.58 -7.00
CA PHE A 81 8.53 -18.90 -7.29
C PHE A 81 7.85 -19.57 -8.49
N SER A 82 7.26 -18.80 -9.38
CA SER A 82 6.78 -19.31 -10.68
C SER A 82 7.96 -19.74 -11.55
N GLY A 83 7.68 -20.58 -12.55
CA GLY A 83 8.74 -21.15 -13.41
C GLY A 83 9.62 -20.12 -14.13
N SER A 84 9.11 -18.90 -14.41
CA SER A 84 9.92 -17.81 -14.97
C SER A 84 10.95 -17.25 -13.98
N GLN A 85 10.78 -17.52 -12.67
CA GLN A 85 11.64 -17.03 -11.60
C GLN A 85 12.66 -18.07 -11.09
N ASP A 86 12.65 -19.30 -11.59
CA ASP A 86 13.56 -20.36 -11.15
C ASP A 86 15.04 -19.94 -11.18
N HIS A 87 15.44 -19.23 -12.24
CA HIS A 87 16.82 -18.73 -12.40
C HIS A 87 17.21 -17.65 -11.41
N PHE A 88 16.23 -16.91 -10.87
CA PHE A 88 16.45 -15.81 -9.94
C PHE A 88 16.30 -16.20 -8.46
N SER A 89 15.96 -17.46 -8.17
CA SER A 89 15.70 -17.94 -6.81
C SER A 89 16.82 -17.63 -5.82
N LYS A 90 18.10 -17.80 -6.22
CA LYS A 90 19.27 -17.44 -5.39
C LYS A 90 19.43 -15.92 -5.24
N GLN A 91 19.11 -15.17 -6.28
CA GLN A 91 19.18 -13.71 -6.24
C GLN A 91 18.06 -13.14 -5.34
N HIS A 92 16.83 -13.66 -5.45
CA HIS A 92 15.76 -13.32 -4.53
C HIS A 92 16.18 -13.53 -3.07
N GLN A 93 16.78 -14.68 -2.76
CA GLN A 93 17.27 -14.97 -1.42
C GLN A 93 18.34 -13.98 -0.97
N HIS A 94 19.32 -13.70 -1.82
CA HIS A 94 20.38 -12.75 -1.51
C HIS A 94 19.83 -11.32 -1.30
N ASP A 95 18.99 -10.85 -2.19
CA ASP A 95 18.45 -9.49 -2.14
C ASP A 95 17.51 -9.32 -0.94
N LEU A 96 16.72 -10.35 -0.62
CA LEU A 96 15.89 -10.36 0.58
C LEU A 96 16.75 -10.31 1.86
N GLU A 97 17.86 -11.04 1.91
CA GLU A 97 18.80 -11.00 3.04
C GLU A 97 19.41 -9.61 3.20
N VAL A 98 19.84 -8.98 2.11
CA VAL A 98 20.35 -7.60 2.12
C VAL A 98 19.28 -6.64 2.61
N PHE A 99 18.06 -6.75 2.07
CA PHE A 99 16.94 -5.91 2.50
C PHE A 99 16.65 -6.02 4.00
N LEU A 100 16.56 -7.24 4.51
CA LEU A 100 16.23 -7.47 5.91
C LEU A 100 17.29 -6.90 6.86
N LYS A 101 18.57 -6.98 6.48
CA LYS A 101 19.68 -6.39 7.25
C LYS A 101 19.67 -4.86 7.26
N GLU A 102 19.30 -4.24 6.12
CA GLU A 102 19.32 -2.79 5.96
C GLU A 102 18.05 -2.10 6.50
N VAL A 103 16.92 -2.79 6.43
CA VAL A 103 15.61 -2.16 6.65
C VAL A 103 14.94 -2.57 7.94
N LEU A 104 15.00 -3.85 8.34
CA LEU A 104 14.24 -4.34 9.48
C LEU A 104 14.89 -3.95 10.81
N GLY A 105 14.29 -2.97 11.49
CA GLY A 105 14.72 -2.52 12.82
C GLY A 105 13.95 -3.17 13.97
N PRO A 106 14.35 -2.92 15.23
CA PRO A 106 13.76 -3.57 16.41
C PRO A 106 12.26 -3.28 16.63
N LYS A 107 11.76 -2.16 16.09
CA LYS A 107 10.34 -1.76 16.18
C LYS A 107 9.50 -2.34 15.05
N ASP A 108 10.15 -2.86 14.00
CA ASP A 108 9.51 -3.31 12.79
C ASP A 108 9.13 -4.78 12.88
N ARG A 109 8.24 -5.18 11.98
CA ARG A 109 7.86 -6.58 11.78
C ARG A 109 7.56 -6.83 10.31
N ALA A 110 7.81 -8.05 9.90
CA ALA A 110 7.52 -8.46 8.54
C ALA A 110 6.90 -9.86 8.51
N PHE A 111 6.10 -10.13 7.48
CA PHE A 111 5.65 -11.47 7.10
C PHE A 111 6.19 -11.82 5.72
N LEU A 112 6.19 -13.12 5.40
CA LEU A 112 6.69 -13.64 4.14
C LEU A 112 5.62 -14.47 3.44
N VAL A 113 5.29 -14.08 2.21
CA VAL A 113 4.45 -14.82 1.28
C VAL A 113 5.31 -15.28 0.10
N CYS A 114 5.23 -16.54 -0.21
CA CYS A 114 5.82 -17.11 -1.41
C CYS A 114 4.70 -17.60 -2.32
N PHE A 115 4.79 -17.31 -3.59
CA PHE A 115 3.75 -17.71 -4.55
C PHE A 115 4.31 -18.25 -5.86
N GLY A 116 3.50 -19.02 -6.53
CA GLY A 116 3.58 -19.52 -7.89
C GLY A 116 2.15 -19.79 -8.32
N ASN A 117 1.78 -21.05 -8.52
CA ASN A 117 0.39 -21.45 -8.70
C ASN A 117 -0.43 -21.37 -7.38
N HIS A 118 0.21 -21.59 -6.23
CA HIS A 118 -0.36 -21.42 -4.90
C HIS A 118 0.27 -20.23 -4.18
N ILE A 119 -0.51 -19.60 -3.30
CA ILE A 119 -0.06 -18.48 -2.45
C ILE A 119 0.09 -19.02 -1.04
N ARG A 120 1.31 -19.00 -0.49
CA ARG A 120 1.59 -19.58 0.81
C ARG A 120 2.19 -18.58 1.78
N LEU A 121 1.63 -18.53 2.99
CA LEU A 121 2.17 -17.73 4.09
C LEU A 121 3.36 -18.49 4.69
N ALA A 122 4.54 -18.26 4.13
CA ALA A 122 5.78 -18.93 4.56
C ALA A 122 6.18 -18.52 5.99
N SER A 123 5.94 -17.26 6.39
CA SER A 123 6.10 -16.80 7.75
C SER A 123 5.04 -15.78 8.10
N ASP A 124 4.42 -15.91 9.26
CA ASP A 124 3.60 -14.83 9.82
C ASP A 124 4.50 -13.71 10.37
N PHE A 125 3.90 -12.66 10.93
CA PHE A 125 4.65 -11.50 11.43
C PHE A 125 5.72 -11.90 12.46
N THR A 126 6.96 -11.54 12.14
CA THR A 126 8.10 -11.65 13.03
C THR A 126 8.97 -10.38 12.96
N LYS A 127 9.78 -10.17 13.99
CA LYS A 127 10.81 -9.12 14.03
C LYS A 127 12.19 -9.66 13.64
N SER A 128 12.31 -10.96 13.40
CA SER A 128 13.57 -11.63 13.12
C SER A 128 13.74 -11.81 11.60
N GLY A 129 14.72 -11.10 11.03
CA GLY A 129 15.14 -11.34 9.66
C GLY A 129 15.71 -12.75 9.44
N GLU A 130 16.36 -13.32 10.45
CA GLU A 130 16.89 -14.67 10.40
C GLU A 130 15.77 -15.71 10.30
N GLU A 131 14.68 -15.53 11.07
CA GLU A 131 13.51 -16.39 10.99
C GLU A 131 12.87 -16.35 9.61
N LEU A 132 12.70 -15.16 9.03
CA LEU A 132 12.16 -15.01 7.67
C LEU A 132 13.02 -15.75 6.63
N MET A 133 14.34 -15.64 6.73
CA MET A 133 15.26 -16.35 5.84
C MET A 133 15.23 -17.87 6.02
N GLU A 134 15.07 -18.35 7.25
CA GLU A 134 14.91 -19.77 7.53
C GLU A 134 13.59 -20.31 6.94
N ARG A 135 12.48 -19.58 7.08
CA ARG A 135 11.18 -19.91 6.48
C ARG A 135 11.23 -19.93 4.96
N LEU A 136 11.98 -19.00 4.35
CA LEU A 136 12.20 -19.01 2.90
C LEU A 136 12.90 -20.29 2.45
N LYS A 137 13.96 -20.73 3.17
CA LYS A 137 14.66 -21.96 2.89
C LYS A 137 13.76 -23.20 3.04
N GLN A 138 12.94 -23.23 4.10
CA GLN A 138 11.95 -24.31 4.30
C GLN A 138 10.95 -24.37 3.15
N TYR A 139 10.44 -23.22 2.68
CA TYR A 139 9.56 -23.15 1.53
C TYR A 139 10.22 -23.76 0.27
N GLN A 140 11.48 -23.44 0.02
CA GLN A 140 12.23 -23.96 -1.13
C GLN A 140 12.47 -25.47 -1.08
N GLN A 141 12.54 -26.05 0.13
CA GLN A 141 12.73 -27.49 0.32
C GLN A 141 11.43 -28.28 0.21
N ASP A 142 10.39 -27.87 0.92
CA ASP A 142 9.04 -28.45 0.85
C ASP A 142 7.99 -27.42 1.28
N ASN A 143 7.14 -27.02 0.37
CA ASN A 143 6.10 -26.01 0.60
C ASN A 143 4.70 -26.59 0.81
N ARG A 144 4.50 -27.90 0.70
CA ARG A 144 3.18 -28.55 0.71
C ARG A 144 2.45 -28.42 2.04
N HIS A 145 3.18 -28.28 3.13
CA HIS A 145 2.63 -28.16 4.49
C HIS A 145 2.48 -26.72 4.96
N ILE A 146 2.92 -25.75 4.16
CA ILE A 146 2.81 -24.33 4.47
C ILE A 146 1.38 -23.85 4.21
N PRO A 147 0.76 -23.11 5.15
CA PRO A 147 -0.62 -22.63 4.99
C PRO A 147 -0.76 -21.78 3.73
N GLU A 148 -1.88 -21.94 3.06
CA GLU A 148 -2.27 -21.03 1.98
C GLU A 148 -2.80 -19.72 2.56
N LEU A 149 -2.52 -18.61 1.87
CA LEU A 149 -3.09 -17.31 2.10
C LEU A 149 -4.22 -17.08 1.09
N GLY A 150 -5.38 -16.66 1.56
CA GLY A 150 -6.59 -16.58 0.74
C GLY A 150 -7.32 -17.92 0.60
N PRO A 151 -8.34 -17.98 -0.26
CA PRO A 151 -9.11 -19.20 -0.49
C PRO A 151 -8.24 -20.27 -1.15
N LYS A 152 -8.49 -21.52 -0.76
CA LYS A 152 -7.89 -22.67 -1.45
C LYS A 152 -8.48 -22.77 -2.85
N GLU A 153 -7.61 -22.71 -3.83
CA GLU A 153 -7.97 -22.92 -5.22
C GLU A 153 -7.18 -24.09 -5.81
N ASP A 154 -7.84 -24.96 -6.56
CA ASP A 154 -7.20 -26.04 -7.31
C ASP A 154 -6.53 -25.47 -8.56
N ARG A 155 -5.34 -24.90 -8.36
CA ARG A 155 -4.50 -24.38 -9.43
C ARG A 155 -3.40 -25.40 -9.73
N GLU A 156 -3.53 -26.15 -10.80
CA GLU A 156 -2.48 -27.10 -11.19
C GLU A 156 -1.23 -26.39 -11.71
N LEU A 157 -1.42 -25.29 -12.47
CA LEU A 157 -0.35 -24.49 -13.09
C LEU A 157 -0.73 -23.01 -13.04
N GLY A 158 0.28 -22.15 -13.17
CA GLY A 158 0.08 -20.72 -13.32
C GLY A 158 0.87 -19.87 -12.34
N THR A 159 0.62 -18.56 -12.37
CA THR A 159 1.22 -17.55 -11.51
C THR A 159 0.11 -16.67 -10.94
N ALA A 160 -0.09 -16.73 -9.64
CA ALA A 160 -1.13 -15.98 -8.91
C ALA A 160 -0.58 -14.65 -8.38
N PHE A 161 -0.06 -13.82 -9.27
CA PHE A 161 0.63 -12.56 -8.92
C PHE A 161 -0.29 -11.54 -8.26
N TYR A 162 -1.42 -11.20 -8.89
CA TYR A 162 -2.34 -10.20 -8.32
C TYR A 162 -2.98 -10.70 -7.03
N ASP A 163 -3.38 -11.96 -6.96
CA ASP A 163 -3.97 -12.56 -5.76
C ASP A 163 -2.98 -12.55 -4.59
N SER A 164 -1.68 -12.79 -4.85
CA SER A 164 -0.65 -12.75 -3.80
C SER A 164 -0.55 -11.39 -3.13
N ILE A 165 -0.68 -10.31 -3.90
CA ILE A 165 -0.70 -8.94 -3.41
C ILE A 165 -2.04 -8.63 -2.72
N TYR A 166 -3.15 -8.99 -3.38
CA TYR A 166 -4.50 -8.73 -2.87
C TYR A 166 -4.71 -9.34 -1.48
N TYR A 167 -4.43 -10.63 -1.31
CA TYR A 167 -4.60 -11.31 -0.01
C TYR A 167 -3.57 -10.86 1.02
N SER A 168 -2.35 -10.52 0.62
CA SER A 168 -1.37 -9.93 1.54
C SER A 168 -1.83 -8.59 2.08
N VAL A 169 -2.53 -7.78 1.28
CA VAL A 169 -3.11 -6.52 1.76
C VAL A 169 -4.34 -6.79 2.63
N THR A 170 -5.30 -7.55 2.15
CA THR A 170 -6.61 -7.70 2.82
C THR A 170 -6.55 -8.51 4.10
N GLU A 171 -5.75 -9.59 4.12
CA GLU A 171 -5.70 -10.50 5.26
C GLU A 171 -4.58 -10.18 6.25
N LYS A 172 -3.53 -9.45 5.81
CA LYS A 172 -2.36 -9.20 6.66
C LYS A 172 -2.13 -7.73 6.99
N LEU A 173 -2.38 -6.79 6.07
CA LEU A 173 -1.99 -5.40 6.26
C LEU A 173 -3.14 -4.43 6.52
N ALA A 174 -4.38 -4.72 6.10
CA ALA A 174 -5.48 -3.77 6.12
C ALA A 174 -5.75 -3.18 7.52
N ASP A 175 -5.73 -4.04 8.55
CA ASP A 175 -6.04 -3.66 9.93
C ASP A 175 -4.79 -3.35 10.78
N GLU A 176 -3.60 -3.33 10.15
CA GLU A 176 -2.36 -3.12 10.86
C GLU A 176 -2.00 -1.65 11.04
N GLY A 177 -1.33 -1.35 12.14
CA GLY A 177 -0.83 -0.01 12.44
C GLY A 177 0.56 0.27 11.86
N GLY A 178 0.98 1.53 11.96
CA GLY A 178 2.28 1.99 11.49
C GLY A 178 2.35 2.21 9.98
N ARG A 179 3.57 2.28 9.45
CA ARG A 179 3.81 2.41 8.01
C ARG A 179 3.76 1.02 7.36
N ARG A 180 2.82 0.83 6.45
CA ARG A 180 2.59 -0.44 5.78
C ARG A 180 3.17 -0.43 4.37
N ALA A 181 3.93 -1.46 4.03
CA ALA A 181 4.45 -1.61 2.69
C ALA A 181 4.55 -3.09 2.27
N LEU A 182 4.46 -3.32 0.97
CA LEU A 182 4.79 -4.57 0.31
C LEU A 182 6.06 -4.41 -0.51
N LEU A 183 6.96 -5.39 -0.41
CA LEU A 183 8.07 -5.57 -1.34
C LEU A 183 7.78 -6.81 -2.15
N VAL A 184 7.67 -6.64 -3.46
CA VAL A 184 7.27 -7.69 -4.39
C VAL A 184 8.45 -8.01 -5.30
N PHE A 185 8.97 -9.23 -5.20
CA PHE A 185 10.08 -9.77 -5.97
C PHE A 185 9.51 -10.68 -7.06
N SER A 186 9.38 -10.18 -8.30
CA SER A 186 8.70 -10.88 -9.40
C SER A 186 9.05 -10.25 -10.76
N ASP A 187 8.62 -10.86 -11.87
CA ASP A 187 8.58 -10.23 -13.20
C ASP A 187 7.26 -9.50 -13.52
N GLY A 188 6.27 -9.61 -12.63
CA GLY A 188 4.95 -9.01 -12.80
C GLY A 188 4.03 -9.75 -13.77
N GLU A 189 4.34 -10.97 -14.11
CA GLU A 189 3.50 -11.82 -14.95
C GLU A 189 2.41 -12.49 -14.11
N ASP A 190 1.19 -12.51 -14.64
CA ASP A 190 0.03 -13.16 -14.04
C ASP A 190 -0.74 -13.96 -15.08
N ASN A 191 -1.25 -15.12 -14.69
CA ASN A 191 -2.11 -15.93 -15.56
C ASN A 191 -3.09 -16.84 -14.81
N SER A 192 -3.15 -16.74 -13.48
CA SER A 192 -4.05 -17.58 -12.68
C SER A 192 -4.72 -16.86 -11.51
N SER A 193 -4.56 -15.54 -11.37
CA SER A 193 -5.26 -14.79 -10.34
C SER A 193 -6.75 -14.64 -10.64
N SER A 194 -7.56 -14.65 -9.59
CA SER A 194 -8.98 -14.30 -9.62
C SER A 194 -9.21 -12.79 -9.61
N HIS A 195 -8.25 -12.02 -9.05
CA HIS A 195 -8.24 -10.56 -9.06
C HIS A 195 -7.42 -10.03 -10.24
N ASP A 196 -7.71 -8.80 -10.62
CA ASP A 196 -6.99 -8.09 -11.67
C ASP A 196 -6.09 -6.96 -11.11
N MET A 197 -5.34 -6.33 -11.99
CA MET A 197 -4.45 -5.23 -11.64
C MET A 197 -5.19 -4.06 -10.97
N MET A 198 -6.41 -3.74 -11.42
CA MET A 198 -7.13 -2.57 -10.90
C MET A 198 -7.66 -2.82 -9.50
N SER A 199 -8.27 -3.98 -9.26
CA SER A 199 -8.72 -4.38 -7.92
C SER A 199 -7.56 -4.47 -6.92
N THR A 200 -6.38 -4.91 -7.37
CA THR A 200 -5.17 -4.97 -6.56
C THR A 200 -4.65 -3.57 -6.19
N ILE A 201 -4.62 -2.64 -7.15
CA ILE A 201 -4.26 -1.23 -6.89
C ILE A 201 -5.24 -0.59 -5.92
N GLU A 202 -6.53 -0.75 -6.15
CA GLU A 202 -7.60 -0.22 -5.31
C GLU A 202 -7.47 -0.70 -3.87
N THR A 203 -7.22 -1.98 -3.69
CA THR A 203 -7.03 -2.59 -2.36
C THR A 203 -5.83 -1.99 -1.63
N ALA A 204 -4.68 -1.86 -2.30
CA ALA A 204 -3.49 -1.23 -1.72
C ALA A 204 -3.72 0.25 -1.37
N GLN A 205 -4.39 1.01 -2.24
CA GLN A 205 -4.72 2.42 -1.99
C GLN A 205 -5.70 2.59 -0.82
N SER A 206 -6.73 1.74 -0.75
CA SER A 206 -7.73 1.77 0.33
C SER A 206 -7.11 1.44 1.69
N ALA A 207 -6.19 0.49 1.71
CA ALA A 207 -5.44 0.11 2.91
C ALA A 207 -4.22 1.01 3.19
N ASN A 208 -3.95 2.02 2.35
CA ASN A 208 -2.76 2.89 2.45
C ASN A 208 -1.44 2.11 2.55
N VAL A 209 -1.30 1.09 1.69
CA VAL A 209 -0.11 0.23 1.58
C VAL A 209 0.73 0.68 0.40
N LEU A 210 2.00 1.00 0.65
CA LEU A 210 2.99 1.31 -0.39
C LEU A 210 3.49 0.02 -1.04
N MET A 211 3.63 -0.02 -2.35
CA MET A 211 4.20 -1.18 -3.05
C MET A 211 5.54 -0.83 -3.68
N TYR A 212 6.58 -1.57 -3.30
CA TYR A 212 7.89 -1.54 -3.93
C TYR A 212 8.05 -2.79 -4.78
N ALA A 213 8.16 -2.59 -6.09
CA ALA A 213 8.25 -3.66 -7.07
C ALA A 213 9.70 -3.87 -7.48
N ILE A 214 10.31 -4.97 -7.07
CA ILE A 214 11.68 -5.36 -7.40
C ILE A 214 11.58 -6.41 -8.51
N ARG A 215 11.96 -5.99 -9.72
CA ARG A 215 11.71 -6.78 -10.91
C ARG A 215 12.93 -7.59 -11.33
N TYR A 216 12.69 -8.88 -11.61
CA TYR A 216 13.62 -9.81 -12.20
C TYR A 216 13.03 -10.34 -13.51
N THR A 217 13.70 -10.12 -14.63
CA THR A 217 13.13 -10.43 -15.94
C THR A 217 14.07 -11.30 -16.77
N GLU A 218 13.66 -12.53 -17.06
CA GLU A 218 14.39 -13.39 -17.97
C GLU A 218 14.32 -12.87 -19.41
N LYS A 219 15.47 -12.57 -20.01
CA LYS A 219 15.59 -12.13 -21.40
C LYS A 219 15.81 -13.32 -22.33
N LYS A 220 14.99 -13.48 -23.35
CA LYS A 220 15.21 -14.50 -24.39
C LYS A 220 16.20 -13.99 -25.44
N HIS A 221 17.35 -14.65 -25.52
CA HIS A 221 18.45 -14.23 -26.42
C HIS A 221 18.86 -12.76 -26.23
N GLY A 222 18.91 -12.30 -24.97
CA GLY A 222 19.26 -10.93 -24.62
C GLY A 222 18.19 -9.86 -24.92
N LYS A 223 16.98 -10.28 -25.34
CA LYS A 223 15.88 -9.36 -25.67
C LYS A 223 14.67 -9.60 -24.79
N LEU A 224 13.98 -8.49 -24.49
CA LEU A 224 12.69 -8.55 -23.81
C LEU A 224 11.60 -9.05 -24.76
N THR A 225 10.76 -9.94 -24.27
CA THR A 225 9.55 -10.41 -24.97
C THR A 225 8.39 -9.45 -24.79
N ALA A 226 7.30 -9.60 -25.56
CA ALA A 226 6.08 -8.84 -25.35
C ALA A 226 5.49 -9.05 -23.94
N ARG A 227 5.63 -10.26 -23.40
CA ARG A 227 5.21 -10.64 -22.05
C ARG A 227 6.01 -9.89 -20.99
N ASN A 228 7.35 -9.84 -21.14
CA ASN A 228 8.19 -9.04 -20.25
C ASN A 228 7.82 -7.55 -20.28
N HIS A 229 7.56 -6.97 -21.45
CA HIS A 229 7.10 -5.58 -21.55
C HIS A 229 5.77 -5.36 -20.85
N TYR A 230 4.88 -6.35 -20.85
CA TYR A 230 3.64 -6.28 -20.09
C TYR A 230 3.92 -6.30 -18.58
N GLY A 231 4.69 -7.26 -18.06
CA GLY A 231 5.06 -7.35 -16.66
C GLY A 231 5.75 -6.09 -16.12
N ILE A 232 6.68 -5.51 -16.93
CA ILE A 232 7.33 -4.22 -16.60
C ILE A 232 6.28 -3.13 -16.36
N ARG A 233 5.28 -2.99 -17.25
CA ARG A 233 4.22 -1.98 -17.09
C ARG A 233 3.33 -2.26 -15.88
N VAL A 234 3.05 -3.53 -15.59
CA VAL A 234 2.28 -3.94 -14.41
C VAL A 234 3.02 -3.53 -13.13
N MET A 235 4.29 -3.91 -13.00
CA MET A 235 5.12 -3.60 -11.84
C MET A 235 5.26 -2.08 -11.63
N ASP A 236 5.49 -1.33 -12.71
CA ASP A 236 5.59 0.13 -12.67
C ASP A 236 4.28 0.77 -12.19
N ARG A 237 3.16 0.32 -12.75
CA ARG A 237 1.85 0.88 -12.42
C ARG A 237 1.44 0.58 -10.98
N LEU A 238 1.58 -0.67 -10.50
CA LEU A 238 1.29 -1.06 -9.12
C LEU A 238 2.11 -0.22 -8.12
N ALA A 239 3.41 -0.09 -8.35
CA ALA A 239 4.28 0.71 -7.49
C ALA A 239 3.88 2.19 -7.50
N LYS A 240 3.75 2.80 -8.68
CA LYS A 240 3.45 4.22 -8.83
C LYS A 240 2.09 4.61 -8.26
N GLU A 241 1.05 3.82 -8.53
CA GLU A 241 -0.32 4.13 -8.09
C GLU A 241 -0.49 4.01 -6.58
N SER A 242 0.29 3.14 -5.92
CA SER A 242 0.31 3.00 -4.46
C SER A 242 1.24 4.01 -3.76
N GLY A 243 2.11 4.69 -4.49
CA GLY A 243 3.08 5.66 -3.94
C GLY A 243 4.48 5.11 -3.64
N GLY A 244 4.77 3.89 -4.08
CA GLY A 244 6.10 3.28 -3.99
C GLY A 244 6.95 3.46 -5.26
N THR A 245 7.85 2.50 -5.52
CA THR A 245 8.82 2.56 -6.62
C THR A 245 9.00 1.20 -7.28
N HIS A 246 9.14 1.21 -8.60
CA HIS A 246 9.56 0.06 -9.39
C HIS A 246 11.07 0.11 -9.64
N ILE A 247 11.76 -1.01 -9.43
CA ILE A 247 13.21 -1.15 -9.52
C ILE A 247 13.54 -2.36 -10.41
N ASP A 248 14.46 -2.18 -11.33
CA ASP A 248 15.04 -3.27 -12.12
C ASP A 248 16.25 -3.85 -11.38
N ALA A 249 16.09 -5.02 -10.78
CA ALA A 249 17.12 -5.67 -10.00
C ALA A 249 18.32 -6.16 -10.82
N GLU A 250 18.16 -6.34 -12.15
CA GLU A 250 19.27 -6.73 -13.01
C GLU A 250 20.24 -5.58 -13.31
N THR A 251 19.76 -4.34 -13.23
CA THR A 251 20.54 -3.15 -13.60
C THR A 251 20.89 -2.27 -12.42
N THR A 252 20.31 -2.51 -11.24
CA THR A 252 20.48 -1.67 -10.06
C THR A 252 21.04 -2.48 -8.89
N ASP A 253 22.11 -2.01 -8.26
CA ASP A 253 22.71 -2.67 -7.09
C ASP A 253 21.76 -2.61 -5.88
N PRO A 254 21.41 -3.74 -5.24
CA PRO A 254 20.59 -3.81 -4.02
C PRO A 254 21.11 -2.89 -2.90
N LYS A 255 22.41 -2.73 -2.77
CA LYS A 255 23.04 -1.86 -1.78
C LYS A 255 22.75 -0.37 -2.00
N THR A 256 22.24 0.02 -3.15
CA THR A 256 21.86 1.41 -3.45
C THR A 256 20.38 1.66 -3.28
N TYR A 257 19.54 0.73 -3.72
CA TYR A 257 18.10 0.98 -3.69
C TYR A 257 17.41 0.58 -2.35
N PHE A 258 17.89 -0.41 -1.62
CA PHE A 258 17.28 -0.76 -0.33
C PHE A 258 17.46 0.32 0.74
N PRO A 259 18.63 0.96 0.92
CA PRO A 259 18.74 2.13 1.79
C PRO A 259 17.81 3.28 1.37
N THR A 260 17.59 3.44 0.07
CA THR A 260 16.67 4.44 -0.48
C THR A 260 15.22 4.14 -0.08
N ILE A 261 14.77 2.88 -0.23
CA ILE A 261 13.44 2.42 0.22
C ILE A 261 13.31 2.58 1.73
N ALA A 262 14.32 2.17 2.50
CA ALA A 262 14.34 2.32 3.95
C ALA A 262 14.16 3.78 4.38
N GLY A 263 14.89 4.69 3.73
CA GLY A 263 14.78 6.13 3.98
C GLY A 263 13.37 6.65 3.70
N GLU A 264 12.73 6.26 2.58
CA GLU A 264 11.35 6.65 2.25
C GLU A 264 10.34 6.11 3.25
N LEU A 265 10.50 4.85 3.66
CA LEU A 265 9.61 4.22 4.62
C LEU A 265 9.71 4.86 6.01
N ARG A 266 10.92 5.21 6.45
CA ARG A 266 11.16 5.77 7.79
C ARG A 266 10.92 7.28 7.88
N SER A 267 11.14 8.01 6.79
CA SER A 267 11.02 9.47 6.76
C SER A 267 9.99 9.90 5.74
N SER A 268 8.83 10.27 6.22
CA SER A 268 7.71 10.68 5.39
C SER A 268 6.90 11.77 6.07
N TYR A 269 6.07 12.39 5.27
CA TYR A 269 5.03 13.30 5.73
C TYR A 269 3.68 12.60 5.72
N GLU A 270 2.82 13.03 6.61
CA GLU A 270 1.40 12.71 6.60
C GLU A 270 0.61 14.01 6.54
N LEU A 271 -0.32 14.08 5.63
CA LEU A 271 -1.33 15.13 5.63
C LEU A 271 -2.72 14.52 5.64
N ALA A 272 -3.67 15.28 6.20
CA ALA A 272 -5.06 14.91 6.10
C ALA A 272 -5.92 16.12 5.78
N TYR A 273 -7.01 15.88 5.03
CA TYR A 273 -7.99 16.88 4.66
C TYR A 273 -9.40 16.30 4.66
N TYR A 274 -10.39 17.18 4.82
CA TYR A 274 -11.79 16.82 4.60
C TYR A 274 -12.15 17.16 3.16
N PRO A 275 -12.59 16.17 2.36
CA PRO A 275 -12.99 16.41 0.98
C PRO A 275 -14.07 17.48 0.86
N THR A 276 -13.90 18.41 -0.08
CA THR A 276 -14.94 19.40 -0.40
C THR A 276 -16.18 18.77 -1.05
N SER A 277 -16.01 17.58 -1.67
CA SER A 277 -17.11 16.75 -2.19
C SER A 277 -17.18 15.45 -1.38
N PRO A 278 -17.99 15.38 -0.30
CA PRO A 278 -18.04 14.21 0.57
C PRO A 278 -18.93 13.07 0.03
N VAL A 279 -19.32 13.11 -1.23
CA VAL A 279 -20.22 12.12 -1.84
C VAL A 279 -19.53 10.77 -1.92
N LYS A 280 -20.19 9.74 -1.40
CA LYS A 280 -19.79 8.34 -1.53
C LYS A 280 -20.50 7.75 -2.75
N ASP A 281 -19.77 7.64 -3.85
CA ASP A 281 -20.30 7.24 -5.16
C ASP A 281 -19.44 6.17 -5.84
N ASP A 282 -18.55 5.52 -5.07
CA ASP A 282 -17.58 4.54 -5.55
C ASP A 282 -16.65 5.06 -6.67
N SER A 283 -16.66 6.38 -6.94
CA SER A 283 -15.77 6.96 -7.95
C SER A 283 -14.33 7.07 -7.42
N PHE A 284 -13.38 6.97 -8.35
CA PHE A 284 -11.97 7.24 -8.05
C PHE A 284 -11.74 8.74 -7.89
N ARG A 285 -11.14 9.14 -6.76
CA ARG A 285 -10.73 10.51 -6.45
C ARG A 285 -9.22 10.63 -6.61
N LYS A 286 -8.79 11.40 -7.60
CA LYS A 286 -7.37 11.63 -7.86
C LYS A 286 -6.79 12.61 -6.85
N ILE A 287 -5.68 12.23 -6.19
CA ILE A 287 -4.94 13.09 -5.27
C ILE A 287 -3.66 13.58 -5.95
N VAL A 288 -3.38 14.87 -5.81
CA VAL A 288 -2.10 15.46 -6.22
C VAL A 288 -1.58 16.32 -5.08
N ILE A 289 -0.38 16.01 -4.58
CA ILE A 289 0.35 16.85 -3.65
C ILE A 289 1.41 17.60 -4.44
N ARG A 290 1.40 18.93 -4.33
CA ARG A 290 2.31 19.80 -5.06
C ARG A 290 3.18 20.60 -4.08
N PRO A 291 4.51 20.46 -4.11
CA PRO A 291 5.40 21.36 -3.40
C PRO A 291 5.34 22.75 -4.03
N LYS A 292 5.44 23.80 -3.23
CA LYS A 292 5.53 25.18 -3.73
C LYS A 292 6.91 25.52 -4.28
N ALA A 293 7.95 24.89 -3.70
CA ALA A 293 9.31 25.02 -4.21
C ALA A 293 9.51 24.20 -5.49
N THR A 294 10.28 24.74 -6.43
CA THR A 294 10.68 24.06 -7.66
C THR A 294 11.76 23.00 -7.41
N GLY A 295 11.94 22.05 -8.32
CA GLY A 295 12.96 20.99 -8.21
C GLY A 295 12.62 19.87 -7.22
N LEU A 296 11.41 19.89 -6.63
CA LEU A 296 10.95 18.85 -5.71
C LEU A 296 9.99 17.88 -6.40
N THR A 297 10.16 16.60 -6.10
CA THR A 297 9.29 15.51 -6.57
C THR A 297 8.60 14.86 -5.38
N VAL A 298 7.28 14.70 -5.47
CA VAL A 298 6.47 14.02 -4.44
C VAL A 298 6.12 12.61 -4.89
N ARG A 299 6.19 11.67 -3.96
CA ARG A 299 5.64 10.33 -4.09
C ARG A 299 4.54 10.13 -3.06
N SER A 300 3.37 9.78 -3.52
CA SER A 300 2.18 9.43 -2.73
C SER A 300 1.30 8.50 -3.54
N ARG A 301 0.34 7.86 -2.91
CA ARG A 301 -0.73 7.21 -3.68
C ARG A 301 -1.41 8.23 -4.60
N THR A 302 -1.85 7.78 -5.79
CA THR A 302 -2.44 8.66 -6.79
C THR A 302 -3.90 9.02 -6.53
N GLY A 303 -4.55 8.31 -5.61
CA GLY A 303 -5.95 8.56 -5.26
C GLY A 303 -6.53 7.52 -4.32
N TYR A 304 -7.86 7.49 -4.26
CA TYR A 304 -8.66 6.52 -3.52
C TYR A 304 -10.07 6.42 -4.10
N PHE A 305 -10.81 5.37 -3.74
CA PHE A 305 -12.22 5.23 -4.08
C PHE A 305 -13.12 5.77 -2.97
N ALA A 306 -14.11 6.60 -3.31
CA ALA A 306 -15.00 7.28 -2.39
C ALA A 306 -16.13 6.35 -1.91
N ARG A 307 -15.83 5.48 -0.94
CA ARG A 307 -16.74 4.49 -0.33
C ARG A 307 -17.25 4.88 1.05
#